data_5befa0388f5b65b62c4b50489e39901c
#
_entry.id   5befa0388f5b65b62c4b50489e39901c
#
_cell.length_a   1.000
_cell.length_b   1.000
_cell.length_c   1.000
_cell.angle_alpha   90.00
_cell.angle_beta   90.00
_cell.angle_gamma   90.00
#
_symmetry.space_group_name_H-M   'P 1'
#
loop_
_entity.id
_entity.type
_entity.pdbx_description
1 polymer ?
#
loop_
_entity_poly.entity_id
_entity_poly.type
_entity_poly.pdbx_seq_one_letter_code
_entity_poly.pdbx_strand_id
1 'polypeptide(L)'
;DRQVSVDGTTYPLPTPFMVIATQNPFEFEGTYSLPESQLDRFLLRISMGYPDESFERELLTSHREGEPVEHLQAVLTSDDVLQLQKQARQIRVDDTLTDYILAIVNATRNNDALHVGVSSRGAISLYRASQSLAMLEKREYVIPDDVKQLAVSALAHRVMAKGFMQGTQREMVEGII
;
A
#
# COMPACT_ATOMS: atom_id res chain seq x y z
N ASP A 1 -5.71 -12.20 7.63
CA ASP A 1 -6.24 -13.24 8.54
C ASP A 1 -5.16 -13.98 9.37
N ARG A 2 -3.87 -13.76 9.13
CA ARG A 2 -2.74 -14.37 9.84
C ARG A 2 -2.79 -15.90 9.98
N GLN A 3 -3.46 -16.55 9.05
CA GLN A 3 -3.57 -17.99 8.97
C GLN A 3 -3.75 -18.43 7.52
N VAL A 4 -3.35 -19.65 7.22
CA VAL A 4 -3.55 -20.29 5.93
C VAL A 4 -4.22 -21.66 6.15
N SER A 5 -5.20 -22.00 5.32
CA SER A 5 -5.84 -23.31 5.36
C SER A 5 -5.43 -24.13 4.14
N VAL A 6 -4.90 -25.31 4.39
CA VAL A 6 -4.47 -26.26 3.36
C VAL A 6 -5.11 -27.62 3.71
N ASP A 7 -5.80 -28.23 2.78
CA ASP A 7 -6.44 -29.55 2.93
C ASP A 7 -7.32 -29.66 4.20
N GLY A 8 -8.09 -28.60 4.49
CA GLY A 8 -8.99 -28.56 5.65
C GLY A 8 -8.32 -28.29 7.00
N THR A 9 -6.99 -28.17 7.05
CA THR A 9 -6.24 -27.83 8.25
C THR A 9 -5.80 -26.36 8.21
N THR A 10 -6.03 -25.62 9.31
CA THR A 10 -5.66 -24.22 9.45
C THR A 10 -4.37 -24.07 10.23
N TYR A 11 -3.40 -23.39 9.64
CA TYR A 11 -2.09 -23.11 10.22
C TYR A 11 -1.98 -21.63 10.54
N PRO A 12 -1.57 -21.24 11.76
CA PRO A 12 -1.26 -19.86 12.07
C PRO A 12 0.03 -19.43 11.36
N LEU A 13 0.05 -18.22 10.84
CA LEU A 13 1.24 -17.63 10.25
C LEU A 13 2.12 -16.98 11.33
N PRO A 14 3.45 -16.99 11.16
CA PRO A 14 4.37 -16.38 12.12
C PRO A 14 4.10 -14.85 12.23
N THR A 15 4.54 -14.27 13.32
CA THR A 15 4.40 -12.82 13.55
C THR A 15 5.80 -12.20 13.71
N PRO A 16 6.15 -11.14 12.99
CA PRO A 16 5.34 -10.43 12.00
C PRO A 16 5.18 -11.20 10.67
N PHE A 17 4.06 -10.98 9.98
CA PHE A 17 3.81 -11.54 8.66
C PHE A 17 3.39 -10.42 7.70
N MET A 18 4.01 -10.38 6.53
CA MET A 18 3.72 -9.40 5.47
C MET A 18 3.62 -10.12 4.12
N VAL A 19 2.69 -9.68 3.30
CA VAL A 19 2.57 -10.12 1.91
C VAL A 19 3.02 -9.00 0.99
N ILE A 20 3.97 -9.30 0.12
CA ILE A 20 4.39 -8.45 -0.98
C ILE A 20 4.00 -9.18 -2.26
N ALA A 21 3.23 -8.52 -3.13
CA ALA A 21 2.84 -9.06 -4.43
C ALA A 21 3.27 -8.08 -5.52
N THR A 22 3.67 -8.61 -6.67
CA THR A 22 4.00 -7.85 -7.87
C THR A 22 2.99 -8.15 -8.96
N GLN A 23 2.68 -7.15 -9.78
CA GLN A 23 1.90 -7.29 -10.99
C GLN A 23 2.71 -6.73 -12.15
N ASN A 24 2.91 -7.52 -13.19
CA ASN A 24 3.49 -7.02 -14.43
C ASN A 24 2.37 -6.46 -15.32
N PRO A 25 2.37 -5.15 -15.65
CA PRO A 25 1.32 -4.57 -16.48
C PRO A 25 1.30 -5.07 -17.93
N PHE A 26 2.38 -5.71 -18.40
CA PHE A 26 2.54 -6.19 -19.78
C PHE A 26 2.22 -7.67 -20.00
N GLU A 27 1.94 -8.42 -18.94
CA GLU A 27 1.54 -9.83 -19.06
C GLU A 27 0.02 -9.94 -19.27
N PHE A 28 -0.42 -9.88 -20.53
CA PHE A 28 -1.85 -9.95 -20.89
C PHE A 28 -2.37 -11.36 -21.15
N GLU A 29 -1.53 -12.36 -21.38
CA GLU A 29 -1.97 -13.73 -21.70
C GLU A 29 -1.60 -14.70 -20.56
N GLY A 30 -2.63 -15.16 -19.82
CA GLY A 30 -2.53 -16.28 -18.87
C GLY A 30 -2.38 -15.92 -17.39
N THR A 31 -2.29 -14.65 -17.02
CA THR A 31 -2.30 -14.24 -15.61
C THR A 31 -3.69 -13.77 -15.18
N TYR A 32 -4.26 -14.40 -14.16
CA TYR A 32 -5.47 -13.89 -13.52
C TYR A 32 -5.13 -12.65 -12.69
N SER A 33 -5.72 -11.51 -13.06
CA SER A 33 -5.67 -10.33 -12.20
C SER A 33 -6.29 -10.65 -10.85
N LEU A 34 -5.69 -10.15 -9.77
CA LEU A 34 -6.29 -10.29 -8.44
C LEU A 34 -7.67 -9.63 -8.43
N PRO A 35 -8.72 -10.33 -7.93
CA PRO A 35 -10.02 -9.72 -7.74
C PRO A 35 -9.94 -8.48 -6.84
N GLU A 36 -10.80 -7.50 -7.08
CA GLU A 36 -10.84 -6.24 -6.32
C GLU A 36 -10.98 -6.48 -4.81
N SER A 37 -11.75 -7.49 -4.41
CA SER A 37 -11.92 -7.88 -3.00
C SER A 37 -10.62 -8.39 -2.36
N GLN A 38 -9.66 -8.86 -3.14
CA GLN A 38 -8.32 -9.24 -2.69
C GLN A 38 -7.38 -8.02 -2.70
N LEU A 39 -7.49 -7.16 -3.71
CA LEU A 39 -6.73 -5.91 -3.76
C LEU A 39 -7.04 -4.99 -2.56
N ASP A 40 -8.29 -4.92 -2.11
CA ASP A 40 -8.69 -4.16 -0.92
C ASP A 40 -7.96 -4.60 0.37
N ARG A 41 -7.37 -5.79 0.40
CA ARG A 41 -6.61 -6.29 1.55
C ARG A 41 -5.17 -5.79 1.62
N PHE A 42 -4.58 -5.33 0.51
CA PHE A 42 -3.24 -4.76 0.50
C PHE A 42 -3.25 -3.35 1.08
N LEU A 43 -2.29 -3.05 1.93
CA LEU A 43 -2.19 -1.73 2.58
C LEU A 43 -1.96 -0.61 1.58
N LEU A 44 -0.97 -0.78 0.71
CA LEU A 44 -0.56 0.20 -0.29
C LEU A 44 -0.34 -0.49 -1.64
N ARG A 45 -0.56 0.25 -2.72
CA ARG A 45 -0.11 -0.07 -4.07
C ARG A 45 0.83 1.02 -4.55
N ILE A 46 2.04 0.61 -4.91
CA ILE A 46 3.07 1.51 -5.41
C ILE A 46 3.44 1.15 -6.84
N SER A 47 3.94 2.13 -7.60
CA SER A 47 4.55 1.93 -8.91
C SER A 47 6.03 2.24 -8.79
N MET A 48 6.88 1.32 -9.26
CA MET A 48 8.33 1.51 -9.17
C MET A 48 8.90 2.28 -10.36
N GLY A 49 8.20 2.26 -11.51
CA GLY A 49 8.73 2.86 -12.75
C GLY A 49 9.98 2.15 -13.26
N TYR A 50 10.72 2.84 -14.10
CA TYR A 50 12.04 2.41 -14.59
C TYR A 50 13.13 3.12 -13.80
N PRO A 51 14.30 2.48 -13.60
CA PRO A 51 15.45 3.13 -12.99
C PRO A 51 16.04 4.20 -13.92
N ASP A 52 16.78 5.15 -13.35
CA ASP A 52 17.55 6.10 -14.13
C ASP A 52 18.71 5.40 -14.85
N GLU A 53 19.23 5.99 -15.94
CA GLU A 53 20.30 5.42 -16.77
C GLU A 53 21.55 5.04 -15.94
N SER A 54 21.88 5.84 -14.92
CA SER A 54 23.01 5.56 -14.02
C SER A 54 22.81 4.28 -13.20
N PHE A 55 21.58 4.08 -12.68
CA PHE A 55 21.21 2.86 -11.94
C PHE A 55 21.08 1.65 -12.86
N GLU A 56 20.59 1.82 -14.10
CA GLU A 56 20.59 0.72 -15.08
C GLU A 56 21.99 0.27 -15.40
N ARG A 57 22.94 1.20 -15.57
CA ARG A 57 24.35 0.89 -15.77
C ARG A 57 24.94 0.11 -14.60
N GLU A 58 24.67 0.54 -13.38
CA GLU A 58 25.11 -0.15 -12.16
C GLU A 58 24.50 -1.54 -12.07
N LEU A 59 23.23 -1.70 -12.40
CA LEU A 59 22.53 -2.98 -12.42
C LEU A 59 23.18 -3.95 -13.41
N LEU A 60 23.50 -3.50 -14.62
CA LEU A 60 24.19 -4.31 -15.63
C LEU A 60 25.61 -4.73 -15.19
N THR A 61 26.28 -3.91 -14.40
CA THR A 61 27.64 -4.24 -13.91
C THR A 61 27.62 -5.11 -12.67
N SER A 62 26.70 -4.90 -11.74
CA SER A 62 26.61 -5.68 -10.49
C SER A 62 26.20 -7.14 -10.71
N HIS A 63 25.40 -7.42 -11.74
CA HIS A 63 25.01 -8.81 -12.10
C HIS A 63 26.11 -9.63 -12.75
N ARG A 64 27.30 -9.05 -12.97
CA ARG A 64 28.46 -9.80 -13.50
C ARG A 64 29.02 -10.83 -12.50
N GLU A 65 28.89 -10.58 -11.21
CA GLU A 65 29.49 -11.37 -10.13
C GLU A 65 28.47 -12.21 -9.34
N GLY A 66 27.21 -12.27 -9.78
CA GLY A 66 26.13 -13.01 -9.13
C GLY A 66 24.91 -12.13 -8.84
N GLU A 67 23.96 -12.68 -8.09
CA GLU A 67 22.74 -11.96 -7.70
C GLU A 67 23.00 -11.09 -6.47
N PRO A 68 22.92 -9.73 -6.56
CA PRO A 68 23.22 -8.85 -5.43
C PRO A 68 22.37 -9.15 -4.19
N VAL A 69 21.18 -9.72 -4.36
CA VAL A 69 20.27 -10.08 -3.26
C VAL A 69 20.89 -11.12 -2.31
N GLU A 70 21.80 -11.98 -2.77
CA GLU A 70 22.43 -13.01 -1.96
C GLU A 70 23.38 -12.43 -0.89
N HIS A 71 23.81 -11.18 -1.08
CA HIS A 71 24.73 -10.49 -0.16
C HIS A 71 24.01 -9.56 0.83
N LEU A 72 22.68 -9.47 0.75
CA LEU A 72 21.93 -8.63 1.66
C LEU A 72 21.96 -9.17 3.09
N GLN A 73 22.22 -8.27 4.03
CA GLN A 73 22.17 -8.58 5.47
C GLN A 73 20.89 -8.02 6.08
N ALA A 74 20.35 -8.73 7.07
CA ALA A 74 19.20 -8.24 7.83
C ALA A 74 19.61 -6.97 8.61
N VAL A 75 18.82 -5.90 8.44
CA VAL A 75 19.02 -4.61 9.15
C VAL A 75 18.08 -4.47 10.35
N LEU A 76 17.04 -5.29 10.44
CA LEU A 76 16.07 -5.34 11.53
C LEU A 76 15.78 -6.78 11.90
N THR A 77 15.51 -7.00 13.18
CA THR A 77 14.98 -8.28 13.67
C THR A 77 13.45 -8.28 13.63
N SER A 78 12.84 -9.46 13.76
CA SER A 78 11.38 -9.58 13.90
C SER A 78 10.83 -8.79 15.10
N ASP A 79 11.58 -8.76 16.20
CA ASP A 79 11.19 -8.01 17.39
C ASP A 79 11.26 -6.50 17.17
N ASP A 80 12.25 -6.00 16.44
CA ASP A 80 12.33 -4.60 16.04
C ASP A 80 11.09 -4.18 15.22
N VAL A 81 10.69 -5.01 14.26
CA VAL A 81 9.49 -4.75 13.44
C VAL A 81 8.24 -4.71 14.32
N LEU A 82 8.09 -5.61 15.27
CA LEU A 82 6.96 -5.62 16.20
C LEU A 82 6.94 -4.38 17.12
N GLN A 83 8.10 -3.91 17.54
CA GLN A 83 8.22 -2.67 18.32
C GLN A 83 7.84 -1.46 17.48
N LEU A 84 8.33 -1.36 16.25
CA LEU A 84 7.96 -0.29 15.33
C LEU A 84 6.45 -0.26 15.04
N GLN A 85 5.83 -1.43 14.85
CA GLN A 85 4.37 -1.53 14.68
C GLN A 85 3.60 -1.02 15.91
N LYS A 86 4.10 -1.25 17.12
CA LYS A 86 3.49 -0.72 18.35
C LYS A 86 3.64 0.79 18.43
N GLN A 87 4.84 1.31 18.14
CA GLN A 87 5.13 2.75 18.18
C GLN A 87 4.28 3.50 17.14
N ALA A 88 4.19 3.00 15.90
CA ALA A 88 3.36 3.62 14.86
C ALA A 88 1.90 3.78 15.30
N ARG A 89 1.34 2.80 16.05
CA ARG A 89 -0.04 2.88 16.56
C ARG A 89 -0.23 3.92 17.66
N GLN A 90 0.84 4.39 18.30
CA GLN A 90 0.80 5.41 19.34
C GLN A 90 0.90 6.84 18.78
N ILE A 91 1.27 6.99 17.51
CA ILE A 91 1.29 8.29 16.84
C ILE A 91 -0.11 8.90 16.88
N ARG A 92 -0.20 10.11 17.40
CA ARG A 92 -1.48 10.81 17.58
C ARG A 92 -2.06 11.23 16.23
N VAL A 93 -3.34 10.99 16.06
CA VAL A 93 -4.14 11.54 14.96
C VAL A 93 -5.24 12.39 15.60
N ASP A 94 -5.29 13.65 15.25
CA ASP A 94 -6.31 14.58 15.73
C ASP A 94 -7.67 14.24 15.12
N ASP A 95 -8.76 14.56 15.83
CA ASP A 95 -10.12 14.29 15.35
C ASP A 95 -10.38 15.01 14.03
N THR A 96 -9.86 16.22 13.84
CA THR A 96 -9.99 16.98 12.59
C THR A 96 -9.33 16.27 11.41
N LEU A 97 -8.22 15.55 11.63
CA LEU A 97 -7.58 14.73 10.59
C LEU A 97 -8.35 13.43 10.34
N THR A 98 -8.95 12.88 11.38
CA THR A 98 -9.86 11.73 11.23
C THR A 98 -11.05 12.12 10.36
N ASP A 99 -11.65 13.27 10.59
CA ASP A 99 -12.73 13.84 9.78
C ASP A 99 -12.28 14.12 8.34
N TYR A 100 -11.05 14.61 8.16
CA TYR A 100 -10.46 14.84 6.84
C TYR A 100 -10.30 13.52 6.06
N ILE A 101 -9.79 12.46 6.67
CA ILE A 101 -9.72 11.13 6.06
C ILE A 101 -11.12 10.63 5.67
N LEU A 102 -12.10 10.80 6.55
CA LEU A 102 -13.49 10.41 6.28
C LEU A 102 -14.10 11.25 5.15
N ALA A 103 -13.78 12.54 5.05
CA ALA A 103 -14.21 13.39 3.95
C ALA A 103 -13.69 12.89 2.60
N ILE A 104 -12.41 12.55 2.50
CA ILE A 104 -11.81 11.95 1.30
C ILE A 104 -12.55 10.64 0.94
N VAL A 105 -12.71 9.74 1.89
CA VAL A 105 -13.38 8.45 1.67
C VAL A 105 -14.82 8.64 1.22
N ASN A 106 -15.57 9.55 1.83
CA ASN A 106 -16.96 9.85 1.46
C ASN A 106 -17.04 10.51 0.08
N ALA A 107 -16.08 11.36 -0.29
CA ALA A 107 -15.99 11.93 -1.63
C ALA A 107 -15.84 10.83 -2.70
N THR A 108 -15.07 9.76 -2.43
CA THR A 108 -14.98 8.61 -3.36
C THR A 108 -16.30 7.86 -3.49
N ARG A 109 -17.09 7.74 -2.40
CA ARG A 109 -18.39 7.04 -2.39
C ARG A 109 -19.49 7.80 -3.10
N ASN A 110 -19.40 9.13 -3.10
CA ASN A 110 -20.37 10.04 -3.70
C ASN A 110 -19.92 10.56 -5.08
N ASN A 111 -18.86 10.02 -5.65
CA ASN A 111 -18.35 10.41 -6.96
C ASN A 111 -19.09 9.64 -8.06
N ASP A 112 -19.82 10.38 -8.93
CA ASP A 112 -20.59 9.78 -10.03
C ASP A 112 -19.74 9.02 -11.06
N ALA A 113 -18.46 9.30 -11.16
CA ALA A 113 -17.52 8.59 -12.05
C ALA A 113 -17.06 7.23 -11.48
N LEU A 114 -17.31 6.97 -10.19
CA LEU A 114 -16.94 5.70 -9.55
C LEU A 114 -18.16 4.77 -9.45
N HIS A 115 -17.94 3.49 -9.73
CA HIS A 115 -18.91 2.42 -9.47
C HIS A 115 -18.83 1.93 -8.02
N VAL A 116 -17.59 1.86 -7.50
CA VAL A 116 -17.30 1.46 -6.11
C VAL A 116 -16.36 2.49 -5.48
N GLY A 117 -16.77 3.08 -4.38
CA GLY A 117 -15.92 3.93 -3.54
C GLY A 117 -15.14 3.14 -2.50
N VAL A 118 -14.28 3.83 -1.76
CA VAL A 118 -13.40 3.25 -0.75
C VAL A 118 -14.18 2.61 0.40
N SER A 119 -13.81 1.39 0.77
CA SER A 119 -14.34 0.66 1.92
C SER A 119 -13.88 1.25 3.26
N SER A 120 -14.53 0.87 4.36
CA SER A 120 -14.06 1.24 5.71
C SER A 120 -12.65 0.68 6.00
N ARG A 121 -12.28 -0.46 5.39
CA ARG A 121 -10.92 -1.02 5.46
C ARG A 121 -9.91 -0.07 4.81
N GLY A 122 -10.27 0.55 3.67
CA GLY A 122 -9.44 1.56 3.01
C GLY A 122 -9.22 2.79 3.88
N ALA A 123 -10.25 3.28 4.57
CA ALA A 123 -10.13 4.38 5.53
C ALA A 123 -9.13 4.03 6.66
N ILE A 124 -9.26 2.83 7.25
CA ILE A 124 -8.34 2.34 8.30
C ILE A 124 -6.92 2.20 7.73
N SER A 125 -6.78 1.75 6.49
CA SER A 125 -5.46 1.62 5.84
C SER A 125 -4.78 2.97 5.68
N LEU A 126 -5.48 3.99 5.19
CA LEU A 126 -4.94 5.35 5.05
C LEU A 126 -4.57 5.92 6.42
N TYR A 127 -5.44 5.80 7.42
CA TYR A 127 -5.17 6.22 8.79
C TYR A 127 -3.87 5.61 9.34
N ARG A 128 -3.71 4.28 9.21
CA ARG A 128 -2.52 3.55 9.69
C ARG A 128 -1.25 3.88 8.91
N ALA A 129 -1.37 4.04 7.59
CA ALA A 129 -0.24 4.44 6.75
C ALA A 129 0.24 5.85 7.13
N SER A 130 -0.67 6.80 7.38
CA SER A 130 -0.33 8.16 7.82
C SER A 130 0.38 8.18 9.17
N GLN A 131 -0.05 7.34 10.13
CA GLN A 131 0.66 7.17 11.39
C GLN A 131 2.10 6.66 11.19
N SER A 132 2.27 5.68 10.29
CA SER A 132 3.58 5.11 9.99
C SER A 132 4.49 6.12 9.30
N LEU A 133 3.96 6.94 8.39
CA LEU A 133 4.73 8.00 7.73
C LEU A 133 5.18 9.07 8.73
N ALA A 134 4.29 9.54 9.60
CA ALA A 134 4.64 10.50 10.65
C ALA A 134 5.75 9.98 11.56
N MET A 135 5.71 8.69 11.93
CA MET A 135 6.77 8.06 12.71
C MET A 135 8.10 8.01 11.94
N LEU A 136 8.10 7.67 10.65
CA LEU A 136 9.30 7.66 9.81
C LEU A 136 9.91 9.07 9.68
N GLU A 137 9.06 10.10 9.65
CA GLU A 137 9.45 11.50 9.66
C GLU A 137 9.78 12.02 11.10
N LYS A 138 9.92 11.09 12.07
CA LYS A 138 10.27 11.38 13.47
C LYS A 138 9.30 12.33 14.17
N ARG A 139 8.02 12.28 13.80
CA ARG A 139 6.95 13.06 14.43
C ARG A 139 6.06 12.15 15.29
N GLU A 140 5.53 12.70 16.37
CA GLU A 140 4.61 12.02 17.29
C GLU A 140 3.13 12.26 16.93
N TYR A 141 2.87 12.96 15.83
CA TYR A 141 1.53 13.27 15.35
C TYR A 141 1.49 13.33 13.82
N VAL A 142 0.32 13.02 13.28
CA VAL A 142 0.02 13.08 11.84
C VAL A 142 -0.32 14.50 11.43
N ILE A 143 0.08 14.90 10.22
CA ILE A 143 -0.29 16.16 9.58
C ILE A 143 -1.07 15.90 8.28
N PRO A 144 -1.82 16.90 7.74
CA PRO A 144 -2.59 16.72 6.50
C PRO A 144 -1.77 16.23 5.31
N ASP A 145 -0.50 16.65 5.23
CA ASP A 145 0.38 16.27 4.13
C ASP A 145 0.71 14.77 4.14
N ASP A 146 0.77 14.11 5.31
CA ASP A 146 0.94 12.67 5.40
C ASP A 146 -0.24 11.93 4.75
N VAL A 147 -1.46 12.43 5.00
CA VAL A 147 -2.69 11.86 4.43
C VAL A 147 -2.68 12.05 2.91
N LYS A 148 -2.38 13.26 2.42
CA LYS A 148 -2.34 13.57 0.98
C LYS A 148 -1.31 12.73 0.25
N GLN A 149 -0.10 12.64 0.77
CA GLN A 149 1.00 11.88 0.16
C GLN A 149 0.65 10.40 -0.02
N LEU A 150 -0.07 9.82 0.92
CA LEU A 150 -0.38 8.40 0.93
C LEU A 150 -1.74 8.04 0.33
N ALA A 151 -2.65 9.01 0.17
CA ALA A 151 -4.02 8.74 -0.22
C ALA A 151 -4.14 7.99 -1.55
N VAL A 152 -3.38 8.38 -2.58
CA VAL A 152 -3.39 7.70 -3.87
C VAL A 152 -2.90 6.26 -3.74
N SER A 153 -1.76 6.05 -3.10
CA SER A 153 -1.17 4.72 -2.90
C SER A 153 -2.05 3.81 -2.03
N ALA A 154 -2.78 4.40 -1.06
CA ALA A 154 -3.68 3.65 -0.18
C ALA A 154 -5.05 3.40 -0.79
N LEU A 155 -5.56 4.27 -1.67
CA LEU A 155 -6.96 4.25 -2.07
C LEU A 155 -7.20 3.89 -3.54
N ALA A 156 -6.28 4.20 -4.47
CA ALA A 156 -6.52 4.03 -5.91
C ALA A 156 -6.83 2.58 -6.32
N HIS A 157 -6.25 1.59 -5.66
CA HIS A 157 -6.51 0.18 -5.94
C HIS A 157 -7.80 -0.37 -5.30
N ARG A 158 -8.55 0.49 -4.59
CA ARG A 158 -9.79 0.16 -3.86
C ARG A 158 -11.04 0.78 -4.46
N VAL A 159 -10.89 1.63 -5.47
CA VAL A 159 -12.00 2.25 -6.17
C VAL A 159 -12.18 1.60 -7.55
N MET A 160 -13.40 1.57 -8.05
CA MET A 160 -13.72 1.09 -9.38
C MET A 160 -14.36 2.23 -10.18
N ALA A 161 -13.75 2.58 -11.31
CA ALA A 161 -14.29 3.56 -12.25
C ALA A 161 -15.50 2.98 -13.01
N LYS A 162 -16.45 3.81 -13.39
CA LYS A 162 -17.50 3.48 -14.36
C LYS A 162 -16.87 3.49 -15.75
N GLY A 163 -16.74 2.32 -16.40
CA GLY A 163 -16.17 2.17 -17.73
C GLY A 163 -14.80 1.49 -17.77
N PHE A 164 -14.32 1.17 -18.97
CA PHE A 164 -13.15 0.33 -19.20
C PHE A 164 -11.78 1.02 -19.10
N MET A 165 -11.65 2.18 -18.45
CA MET A 165 -10.40 2.93 -18.42
C MET A 165 -9.55 2.58 -17.19
N GLN A 166 -8.56 1.71 -17.35
CA GLN A 166 -7.64 1.29 -16.29
C GLN A 166 -6.65 2.39 -15.79
N GLY A 167 -6.49 3.50 -16.51
CA GLY A 167 -5.62 4.62 -16.09
C GLY A 167 -6.28 5.60 -15.12
N THR A 168 -7.59 5.65 -15.08
CA THR A 168 -8.40 6.71 -14.49
C THR A 168 -8.58 6.63 -12.96
N GLN A 169 -8.33 5.48 -12.34
CA GLN A 169 -8.55 5.31 -10.89
C GLN A 169 -7.60 6.19 -10.05
N ARG A 170 -6.35 6.28 -10.47
CA ARG A 170 -5.34 7.10 -9.82
C ARG A 170 -5.68 8.58 -9.96
N GLU A 171 -5.95 9.03 -11.18
CA GLU A 171 -6.31 10.41 -11.50
C GLU A 171 -7.61 10.85 -10.77
N MET A 172 -8.59 9.94 -10.66
CA MET A 172 -9.83 10.22 -9.92
C MET A 172 -9.58 10.43 -8.42
N VAL A 173 -8.70 9.63 -7.81
CA VAL A 173 -8.34 9.80 -6.41
C VAL A 173 -7.50 11.06 -6.23
N GLU A 174 -6.57 11.36 -7.13
CA GLU A 174 -5.78 12.60 -7.14
C GLU A 174 -6.67 13.86 -7.24
N GLY A 175 -7.75 13.79 -8.02
CA GLY A 175 -8.69 14.90 -8.16
C GLY A 175 -9.64 15.09 -6.96
N ILE A 176 -9.70 14.16 -6.01
CA ILE A 176 -10.54 14.23 -4.80
C ILE A 176 -9.76 14.79 -3.60
N ILE A 177 -8.42 14.65 -3.59
CA ILE A 177 -7.52 15.06 -2.50
C ILE A 177 -7.18 16.56 -2.60
#